data_78a8372fbef3bdeca937286bfb47c7d5
#
_entry.id   78a8372fbef3bdeca937286bfb47c7d5
#
_cell.length_a   1.000
_cell.length_b   1.000
_cell.length_c   1.000
_cell.angle_alpha   90.00
_cell.angle_beta   90.00
_cell.angle_gamma   90.00
#
_symmetry.space_group_name_H-M   'P 1'
#
loop_
_entity.id
_entity.type
_entity.pdbx_description
1 polymer ?
#
loop_
_entity_poly.entity_id
_entity_poly.type
_entity_poly.pdbx_seq_one_letter_code
_entity_poly.pdbx_strand_id
1 'polypeptide(L)'
;MAGQPLRIITSGAQAAPIEALLPRYDAPVEIAFGSSLGAAPDSIPSRLARGEQFDLYFLAESGHAALTDAGHLDTPFLPLVESRIGAAVAEGAPQPDISTPDALRAALLAAGSVAHAASASGIYLSTEVFPALGIAGPLAKTARTIYSERVGRVVARGEADLGFQQMSELIPIEGISIVGPLPPEFARTFVFGAALGSEAQTRPAAEAFLSFLRTAEAADEFARWGLDPIR
;
A
#
# COMPACT_ATOMS: atom_id res chain seq x y z
N MET A 1 2.67 11.21 34.45
CA MET A 1 1.81 10.10 34.01
C MET A 1 2.01 9.98 32.50
N ALA A 2 2.38 8.81 32.00
CA ALA A 2 2.44 8.60 30.55
C ALA A 2 1.04 8.81 29.97
N GLY A 3 0.91 9.68 28.97
CA GLY A 3 -0.36 9.91 28.29
C GLY A 3 -0.83 8.61 27.59
N GLN A 4 -2.11 8.55 27.25
CA GLN A 4 -2.64 7.46 26.43
C GLN A 4 -1.88 7.40 25.10
N PRO A 5 -1.44 6.23 24.63
CA PRO A 5 -0.72 6.12 23.35
C PRO A 5 -1.63 6.55 22.18
N LEU A 6 -1.04 7.22 21.20
CA LEU A 6 -1.69 7.50 19.93
C LEU A 6 -1.93 6.19 19.17
N ARG A 7 -3.18 5.87 18.87
CA ARG A 7 -3.53 4.65 18.13
C ARG A 7 -3.70 4.96 16.64
N ILE A 8 -2.83 4.38 15.83
CA ILE A 8 -2.89 4.57 14.38
C ILE A 8 -3.12 3.26 13.65
N ILE A 9 -3.75 3.34 12.49
CA ILE A 9 -3.81 2.23 11.54
C ILE A 9 -3.25 2.68 10.19
N THR A 10 -2.42 1.86 9.58
CA THR A 10 -1.80 2.18 8.29
C THR A 10 -2.01 1.09 7.25
N SER A 11 -2.24 1.53 6.01
CA SER A 11 -2.16 0.66 4.85
C SER A 11 -0.71 0.25 4.58
N GLY A 12 -0.55 -0.87 3.86
CA GLY A 12 0.77 -1.43 3.55
C GLY A 12 1.72 -0.45 2.89
N ALA A 13 1.22 0.42 2.02
CA ALA A 13 2.05 1.37 1.27
C ALA A 13 2.81 2.37 2.16
N GLN A 14 2.23 2.79 3.28
CA GLN A 14 2.86 3.74 4.21
C GLN A 14 3.48 3.05 5.44
N ALA A 15 3.31 1.74 5.60
CA ALA A 15 3.70 1.02 6.81
C ALA A 15 5.20 1.11 7.10
N ALA A 16 6.05 0.72 6.14
CA ALA A 16 7.51 0.68 6.36
C ALA A 16 8.11 2.05 6.71
N PRO A 17 7.83 3.15 5.99
CA PRO A 17 8.35 4.46 6.36
C PRO A 17 7.80 4.96 7.71
N ILE A 18 6.52 4.72 8.03
CA ILE A 18 5.97 5.10 9.33
C ILE A 18 6.69 4.33 10.44
N GLU A 19 6.83 3.01 10.33
CA GLU A 19 7.57 2.21 11.31
C GLU A 19 9.03 2.70 11.50
N ALA A 20 9.71 3.09 10.41
CA ALA A 20 11.07 3.64 10.47
C ALA A 20 11.13 5.02 11.15
N LEU A 21 10.05 5.78 11.12
CA LEU A 21 9.95 7.11 11.75
C LEU A 21 9.54 7.04 13.23
N LEU A 22 8.83 5.99 13.68
CA LEU A 22 8.36 5.90 15.07
C LEU A 22 9.47 6.07 16.12
N PRO A 23 10.70 5.51 15.97
CA PRO A 23 11.78 5.71 16.95
C PRO A 23 12.27 7.15 17.08
N ARG A 24 11.90 8.04 16.13
CA ARG A 24 12.27 9.46 16.10
C ARG A 24 11.16 10.37 16.62
N TYR A 25 10.04 9.79 17.03
CA TYR A 25 8.89 10.51 17.60
C TYR A 25 8.80 10.27 19.10
N ASP A 26 8.80 11.35 19.88
CA ASP A 26 8.99 11.29 21.35
C ASP A 26 7.76 10.80 22.14
N ALA A 27 6.60 10.60 21.48
CA ALA A 27 5.39 10.16 22.16
C ALA A 27 5.04 8.70 21.81
N PRO A 28 4.38 7.96 22.73
CA PRO A 28 4.01 6.57 22.48
C PRO A 28 2.95 6.44 21.38
N VAL A 29 3.20 5.55 20.42
CA VAL A 29 2.31 5.24 19.30
C VAL A 29 2.06 3.74 19.24
N GLU A 30 0.80 3.36 19.15
CA GLU A 30 0.37 1.99 18.85
C GLU A 30 -0.04 1.92 17.37
N ILE A 31 0.62 1.05 16.61
CA ILE A 31 0.39 0.89 15.17
C ILE A 31 -0.34 -0.42 14.87
N ALA A 32 -1.38 -0.34 14.07
CA ALA A 32 -2.07 -1.46 13.45
C ALA A 32 -1.92 -1.39 11.92
N PHE A 33 -2.13 -2.53 11.27
CA PHE A 33 -1.99 -2.65 9.81
C PHE A 33 -3.29 -3.17 9.19
N GLY A 34 -3.63 -2.64 8.00
CA GLY A 34 -4.77 -3.11 7.25
C GLY A 34 -4.85 -2.45 5.87
N SER A 35 -5.32 -3.17 4.85
CA SER A 35 -5.54 -2.58 3.54
C SER A 35 -6.60 -1.48 3.59
N SER A 36 -6.41 -0.42 2.80
CA SER A 36 -7.36 0.73 2.72
C SER A 36 -8.73 0.32 2.19
N LEU A 37 -8.78 -0.75 1.42
CA LEU A 37 -9.96 -1.25 0.71
C LEU A 37 -10.07 -2.76 0.84
N GLY A 38 -11.24 -3.29 0.48
CA GLY A 38 -11.48 -4.72 0.41
C GLY A 38 -12.09 -5.30 1.68
N ALA A 39 -12.40 -6.59 1.62
CA ALA A 39 -13.08 -7.34 2.68
C ALA A 39 -12.15 -8.36 3.40
N ALA A 40 -10.83 -8.19 3.27
CA ALA A 40 -9.89 -9.01 4.03
C ALA A 40 -10.15 -8.81 5.54
N PRO A 41 -10.00 -9.85 6.38
CA PRO A 41 -10.30 -9.75 7.82
C PRO A 41 -9.54 -8.64 8.54
N ASP A 42 -8.34 -8.31 8.07
CA ASP A 42 -7.45 -7.27 8.60
C ASP A 42 -7.59 -5.92 7.88
N SER A 43 -8.43 -5.81 6.84
CA SER A 43 -8.65 -4.51 6.17
C SER A 43 -9.22 -3.47 7.13
N ILE A 44 -8.92 -2.18 6.87
CA ILE A 44 -9.45 -1.07 7.66
C ILE A 44 -10.99 -1.14 7.76
N PRO A 45 -11.74 -1.31 6.64
CA PRO A 45 -13.20 -1.46 6.74
C PRO A 45 -13.66 -2.64 7.62
N SER A 46 -13.00 -3.80 7.52
CA SER A 46 -13.36 -4.98 8.32
C SER A 46 -13.06 -4.80 9.80
N ARG A 47 -11.98 -4.10 10.16
CA ARG A 47 -11.65 -3.76 11.55
C ARG A 47 -12.67 -2.79 12.14
N LEU A 48 -13.03 -1.75 11.42
CA LEU A 48 -14.07 -0.80 11.82
C LEU A 48 -15.43 -1.47 12.01
N ALA A 49 -15.81 -2.39 11.12
CA ALA A 49 -17.04 -3.17 11.24
C ALA A 49 -17.08 -4.04 12.50
N ARG A 50 -15.91 -4.40 13.08
CA ARG A 50 -15.80 -5.07 14.39
C ARG A 50 -15.74 -4.11 15.58
N GLY A 51 -15.86 -2.80 15.34
CA GLY A 51 -15.82 -1.78 16.40
C GLY A 51 -14.42 -1.37 16.82
N GLU A 52 -13.36 -1.72 16.07
CA GLU A 52 -12.02 -1.19 16.33
C GLU A 52 -11.98 0.30 15.97
N GLN A 53 -11.33 1.11 16.82
CA GLN A 53 -11.24 2.56 16.67
C GLN A 53 -9.77 3.00 16.68
N PHE A 54 -9.44 4.01 15.88
CA PHE A 54 -8.09 4.58 15.80
C PHE A 54 -8.17 6.10 15.79
N ASP A 55 -7.12 6.76 16.28
CA ASP A 55 -7.01 8.23 16.25
C ASP A 55 -6.66 8.75 14.87
N LEU A 56 -5.77 8.00 14.14
CA LEU A 56 -5.34 8.32 12.78
C LEU A 56 -5.44 7.11 11.87
N TYR A 57 -5.89 7.37 10.66
CA TYR A 57 -6.01 6.41 9.57
C TYR A 57 -5.09 6.82 8.43
N PHE A 58 -4.10 5.99 8.10
CA PHE A 58 -3.22 6.14 6.95
C PHE A 58 -3.68 5.20 5.83
N LEU A 59 -4.20 5.77 4.75
CA LEU A 59 -4.92 5.01 3.71
C LEU A 59 -4.73 5.62 2.32
N ALA A 60 -5.11 4.85 1.30
CA ALA A 60 -5.24 5.38 -0.06
C ALA A 60 -6.43 6.35 -0.13
N GLU A 61 -6.30 7.44 -0.91
CA GLU A 61 -7.36 8.41 -1.14
C GLU A 61 -8.67 7.74 -1.59
N SER A 62 -8.57 6.70 -2.43
CA SER A 62 -9.73 5.93 -2.90
C SER A 62 -10.52 5.21 -1.79
N GLY A 63 -9.92 5.00 -0.62
CA GLY A 63 -10.59 4.41 0.55
C GLY A 63 -11.23 5.45 1.47
N HIS A 64 -10.84 6.72 1.35
CA HIS A 64 -11.24 7.77 2.27
C HIS A 64 -12.76 8.07 2.20
N ALA A 65 -13.30 8.26 1.00
CA ALA A 65 -14.70 8.66 0.82
C ALA A 65 -15.69 7.71 1.51
N ALA A 66 -15.53 6.40 1.30
CA ALA A 66 -16.40 5.40 1.90
C ALA A 66 -16.36 5.39 3.43
N LEU A 67 -15.20 5.63 4.03
CA LEU A 67 -15.04 5.70 5.48
C LEU A 67 -15.60 7.01 6.06
N THR A 68 -15.51 8.10 5.31
CA THR A 68 -16.13 9.39 5.67
C THR A 68 -17.65 9.30 5.62
N ASP A 69 -18.20 8.73 4.54
CA ASP A 69 -19.64 8.53 4.38
C ASP A 69 -20.23 7.61 5.47
N ALA A 70 -19.43 6.64 5.93
CA ALA A 70 -19.78 5.76 7.05
C ALA A 70 -19.60 6.42 8.45
N GLY A 71 -19.12 7.67 8.51
CA GLY A 71 -18.95 8.42 9.76
C GLY A 71 -17.72 8.03 10.58
N HIS A 72 -16.77 7.30 10.01
CA HIS A 72 -15.55 6.89 10.72
C HIS A 72 -14.45 7.96 10.73
N LEU A 73 -14.48 8.89 9.78
CA LEU A 73 -13.46 9.94 9.65
C LEU A 73 -14.10 11.33 9.83
N ASP A 74 -13.44 12.18 10.58
CA ASP A 74 -13.94 13.50 11.01
C ASP A 74 -13.33 14.66 10.21
N THR A 75 -12.19 14.45 9.57
CA THR A 75 -11.46 15.50 8.84
C THR A 75 -11.32 15.16 7.37
N PRO A 76 -11.11 16.19 6.52
CA PRO A 76 -10.77 15.94 5.13
C PRO A 76 -9.47 15.12 5.04
N PHE A 77 -9.35 14.38 3.95
CA PHE A 77 -8.13 13.64 3.61
C PHE A 77 -6.93 14.60 3.49
N LEU A 78 -5.85 14.28 4.20
CA LEU A 78 -4.58 14.97 4.11
C LEU A 78 -3.63 14.16 3.24
N PRO A 79 -3.39 14.50 1.96
CA PRO A 79 -2.44 13.81 1.13
C PRO A 79 -1.02 14.00 1.68
N LEU A 80 -0.24 12.91 1.70
CA LEU A 80 1.14 12.90 2.21
C LEU A 80 2.14 12.47 1.16
N VAL A 81 1.80 11.41 0.40
CA VAL A 81 2.73 10.79 -0.53
C VAL A 81 2.00 10.24 -1.76
N GLU A 82 2.74 10.12 -2.85
CA GLU A 82 2.37 9.39 -4.05
C GLU A 82 3.14 8.07 -4.13
N SER A 83 2.52 7.05 -4.69
CA SER A 83 3.10 5.74 -4.89
C SER A 83 2.77 5.18 -6.26
N ARG A 84 3.64 4.28 -6.76
CA ARG A 84 3.47 3.59 -8.04
C ARG A 84 3.51 2.08 -7.85
N ILE A 85 2.82 1.36 -8.73
CA ILE A 85 2.89 -0.09 -8.76
C ILE A 85 4.22 -0.52 -9.39
N GLY A 86 4.90 -1.46 -8.74
CA GLY A 86 6.05 -2.15 -9.28
C GLY A 86 5.81 -3.64 -9.44
N ALA A 87 6.72 -4.27 -10.17
CA ALA A 87 6.79 -5.70 -10.32
C ALA A 87 8.05 -6.26 -9.65
N ALA A 88 7.96 -7.51 -9.17
CA ALA A 88 9.08 -8.23 -8.58
C ALA A 88 9.05 -9.70 -8.97
N VAL A 89 10.24 -10.29 -9.02
CA VAL A 89 10.50 -11.73 -9.17
C VAL A 89 11.30 -12.23 -7.98
N ALA A 90 11.40 -13.54 -7.78
CA ALA A 90 12.31 -14.10 -6.77
C ALA A 90 13.75 -13.67 -7.04
N GLU A 91 14.55 -13.51 -5.99
CA GLU A 91 15.96 -13.15 -6.12
C GLU A 91 16.71 -14.18 -6.96
N GLY A 92 17.50 -13.70 -7.94
CA GLY A 92 18.22 -14.54 -8.89
C GLY A 92 17.39 -15.11 -10.04
N ALA A 93 16.06 -14.93 -10.04
CA ALA A 93 15.24 -15.29 -11.19
C ALA A 93 15.44 -14.30 -12.36
N PRO A 94 15.24 -14.75 -13.62
CA PRO A 94 15.27 -13.86 -14.77
C PRO A 94 14.25 -12.72 -14.61
N GLN A 95 14.70 -11.49 -14.83
CA GLN A 95 13.83 -10.32 -14.80
C GLN A 95 13.20 -10.12 -16.19
N PRO A 96 11.86 -10.18 -16.32
CA PRO A 96 11.21 -9.94 -17.60
C PRO A 96 11.26 -8.44 -17.94
N ASP A 97 11.28 -8.13 -19.24
CA ASP A 97 11.01 -6.76 -19.69
C ASP A 97 9.53 -6.43 -19.51
N ILE A 98 9.25 -5.32 -18.83
CA ILE A 98 7.91 -4.77 -18.62
C ILE A 98 7.84 -3.28 -19.03
N SER A 99 8.79 -2.80 -19.81
CA SER A 99 8.95 -1.38 -20.12
C SER A 99 7.89 -0.81 -21.08
N THR A 100 7.19 -1.67 -21.81
CA THR A 100 6.10 -1.30 -22.73
C THR A 100 4.87 -2.17 -22.49
N PRO A 101 3.66 -1.76 -22.93
CA PRO A 101 2.45 -2.59 -22.85
C PRO A 101 2.63 -3.98 -23.46
N ASP A 102 3.27 -4.09 -24.61
CA ASP A 102 3.50 -5.37 -25.29
C ASP A 102 4.50 -6.26 -24.52
N ALA A 103 5.56 -5.67 -23.96
CA ALA A 103 6.52 -6.38 -23.13
C ALA A 103 5.87 -6.87 -21.82
N LEU A 104 5.11 -6.01 -21.14
CA LEU A 104 4.34 -6.37 -19.95
C LEU A 104 3.34 -7.51 -20.26
N ARG A 105 2.64 -7.42 -21.37
CA ARG A 105 1.71 -8.46 -21.82
C ARG A 105 2.43 -9.80 -22.04
N ALA A 106 3.57 -9.76 -22.72
CA ALA A 106 4.38 -10.97 -22.96
C ALA A 106 4.89 -11.58 -21.64
N ALA A 107 5.39 -10.77 -20.73
CA ALA A 107 5.86 -11.20 -19.40
C ALA A 107 4.73 -11.85 -18.58
N LEU A 108 3.54 -11.24 -18.54
CA LEU A 108 2.38 -11.77 -17.83
C LEU A 108 1.88 -13.09 -18.41
N LEU A 109 1.92 -13.28 -19.74
CA LEU A 109 1.51 -14.52 -20.39
C LEU A 109 2.55 -15.63 -20.27
N ALA A 110 3.83 -15.28 -20.14
CA ALA A 110 4.93 -16.23 -19.97
C ALA A 110 5.05 -16.73 -18.51
N ALA A 111 4.60 -15.93 -17.54
CA ALA A 111 4.62 -16.31 -16.12
C ALA A 111 3.65 -17.46 -15.85
N GLY A 112 4.13 -18.53 -15.23
CA GLY A 112 3.30 -19.67 -14.79
C GLY A 112 2.35 -19.29 -13.65
N SER A 113 2.72 -18.26 -12.87
CA SER A 113 1.94 -17.73 -11.76
C SER A 113 2.19 -16.23 -11.55
N VAL A 114 1.10 -15.47 -11.39
CA VAL A 114 1.13 -14.02 -11.13
C VAL A 114 0.43 -13.73 -9.81
N ALA A 115 1.02 -12.89 -8.97
CA ALA A 115 0.42 -12.45 -7.71
C ALA A 115 0.18 -10.94 -7.69
N HIS A 116 -0.97 -10.51 -7.18
CA HIS A 116 -1.27 -9.10 -6.92
C HIS A 116 -2.05 -8.94 -5.61
N ALA A 117 -1.93 -7.77 -4.97
CA ALA A 117 -2.57 -7.54 -3.68
C ALA A 117 -4.10 -7.37 -3.79
N ALA A 118 -4.83 -7.74 -2.73
CA ALA A 118 -6.26 -7.43 -2.56
C ALA A 118 -6.45 -5.97 -2.08
N SER A 119 -5.82 -5.03 -2.75
CA SER A 119 -5.80 -3.60 -2.40
C SER A 119 -5.96 -2.73 -3.65
N ALA A 120 -5.84 -1.40 -3.51
CA ALA A 120 -5.99 -0.45 -4.62
C ALA A 120 -5.14 -0.82 -5.85
N SER A 121 -3.88 -1.26 -5.64
CA SER A 121 -2.99 -1.67 -6.74
C SER A 121 -3.50 -2.91 -7.47
N GLY A 122 -3.92 -3.94 -6.75
CA GLY A 122 -4.41 -5.17 -7.36
C GLY A 122 -5.77 -5.01 -8.01
N ILE A 123 -6.64 -4.17 -7.47
CA ILE A 123 -7.91 -3.79 -8.10
C ILE A 123 -7.61 -3.14 -9.45
N TYR A 124 -6.74 -2.13 -9.49
CA TYR A 124 -6.35 -1.45 -10.74
C TYR A 124 -5.80 -2.44 -11.79
N LEU A 125 -4.90 -3.33 -11.38
CA LEU A 125 -4.35 -4.36 -12.28
C LEU A 125 -5.45 -5.24 -12.87
N SER A 126 -6.31 -5.78 -12.04
CA SER A 126 -7.32 -6.76 -12.45
C SER A 126 -8.49 -6.15 -13.23
N THR A 127 -8.88 -4.90 -12.93
CA THR A 127 -10.04 -4.26 -13.54
C THR A 127 -9.70 -3.34 -14.71
N GLU A 128 -8.46 -2.85 -14.80
CA GLU A 128 -8.07 -1.90 -15.84
C GLU A 128 -6.91 -2.43 -16.70
N VAL A 129 -5.76 -2.81 -16.09
CA VAL A 129 -4.55 -3.18 -16.86
C VAL A 129 -4.73 -4.50 -17.62
N PHE A 130 -5.15 -5.57 -16.94
CA PHE A 130 -5.30 -6.87 -17.58
C PHE A 130 -6.37 -6.88 -18.69
N PRO A 131 -7.53 -6.21 -18.53
CA PRO A 131 -8.47 -6.02 -19.61
C PRO A 131 -7.92 -5.19 -20.78
N ALA A 132 -7.22 -4.08 -20.51
CA ALA A 132 -6.62 -3.23 -21.54
C ALA A 132 -5.55 -3.96 -22.37
N LEU A 133 -4.81 -4.88 -21.74
CA LEU A 133 -3.85 -5.77 -22.42
C LEU A 133 -4.52 -6.96 -23.15
N GLY A 134 -5.83 -7.14 -23.02
CA GLY A 134 -6.57 -8.25 -23.62
C GLY A 134 -6.24 -9.63 -23.04
N ILE A 135 -5.78 -9.70 -21.78
CA ILE A 135 -5.29 -10.95 -21.15
C ILE A 135 -6.06 -11.33 -19.87
N ALA A 136 -7.13 -10.64 -19.54
CA ALA A 136 -7.92 -10.95 -18.34
C ALA A 136 -8.41 -12.43 -18.32
N GLY A 137 -8.83 -12.97 -19.45
CA GLY A 137 -9.24 -14.38 -19.58
C GLY A 137 -8.10 -15.38 -19.35
N PRO A 138 -6.97 -15.27 -20.07
CA PRO A 138 -5.78 -16.09 -19.81
C PRO A 138 -5.29 -16.00 -18.37
N LEU A 139 -5.19 -14.81 -17.79
CA LEU A 139 -4.70 -14.62 -16.42
C LEU A 139 -5.66 -15.12 -15.33
N ALA A 140 -6.93 -15.32 -15.62
CA ALA A 140 -7.88 -15.88 -14.65
C ALA A 140 -7.47 -17.25 -14.08
N LYS A 141 -6.54 -17.97 -14.76
CA LYS A 141 -6.03 -19.28 -14.33
C LYS A 141 -4.69 -19.19 -13.59
N THR A 142 -3.90 -18.14 -13.82
CA THR A 142 -2.54 -18.00 -13.31
C THR A 142 -2.39 -16.82 -12.33
N ALA A 143 -3.26 -15.83 -12.38
CA ALA A 143 -3.24 -14.71 -11.46
C ALA A 143 -3.98 -15.05 -10.15
N ARG A 144 -3.36 -14.68 -9.03
CA ARG A 144 -3.90 -14.87 -7.68
C ARG A 144 -3.94 -13.55 -6.94
N THR A 145 -5.06 -13.28 -6.29
CA THR A 145 -5.19 -12.15 -5.36
C THR A 145 -4.65 -12.58 -4.00
N ILE A 146 -3.72 -11.82 -3.44
CA ILE A 146 -3.09 -12.07 -2.15
C ILE A 146 -3.77 -11.19 -1.10
N TYR A 147 -4.25 -11.83 -0.04
CA TYR A 147 -4.91 -11.21 1.12
C TYR A 147 -3.97 -11.26 2.33
N SER A 148 -4.02 -10.24 3.18
CA SER A 148 -3.40 -10.23 4.52
C SER A 148 -1.88 -10.48 4.58
N GLU A 149 -1.18 -10.51 3.45
CA GLU A 149 0.28 -10.52 3.39
C GLU A 149 0.81 -9.71 2.21
N ARG A 150 2.09 -9.37 2.25
CA ARG A 150 2.76 -8.67 1.15
C ARG A 150 3.06 -9.63 0.00
N VAL A 151 2.71 -9.22 -1.23
CA VAL A 151 2.95 -10.01 -2.45
C VAL A 151 4.42 -10.40 -2.61
N GLY A 152 5.34 -9.50 -2.27
CA GLY A 152 6.77 -9.79 -2.31
C GLY A 152 7.17 -11.01 -1.49
N ARG A 153 6.52 -11.31 -0.36
CA ARG A 153 6.79 -12.53 0.43
C ARG A 153 6.36 -13.79 -0.28
N VAL A 154 5.23 -13.73 -1.00
CA VAL A 154 4.74 -14.85 -1.83
C VAL A 154 5.73 -15.15 -2.95
N VAL A 155 6.26 -14.10 -3.60
CA VAL A 155 7.30 -14.20 -4.63
C VAL A 155 8.61 -14.74 -4.05
N ALA A 156 9.06 -14.23 -2.91
CA ALA A 156 10.30 -14.67 -2.27
C ALA A 156 10.29 -16.18 -1.92
N ARG A 157 9.12 -16.74 -1.59
CA ARG A 157 8.94 -18.18 -1.33
C ARG A 157 8.79 -19.02 -2.60
N GLY A 158 8.82 -18.41 -3.79
CA GLY A 158 8.62 -19.11 -5.07
C GLY A 158 7.17 -19.56 -5.32
N GLU A 159 6.21 -19.00 -4.60
CA GLU A 159 4.78 -19.30 -4.76
C GLU A 159 4.12 -18.49 -5.89
N ALA A 160 4.83 -17.49 -6.43
CA ALA A 160 4.48 -16.74 -7.63
C ALA A 160 5.77 -16.39 -8.39
N ASP A 161 5.72 -16.49 -9.72
CA ASP A 161 6.85 -16.14 -10.59
C ASP A 161 6.99 -14.64 -10.76
N LEU A 162 5.87 -13.92 -10.78
CA LEU A 162 5.80 -12.48 -10.95
C LEU A 162 4.78 -11.88 -9.99
N GLY A 163 5.18 -10.91 -9.21
CA GLY A 163 4.33 -10.24 -8.22
C GLY A 163 4.24 -8.74 -8.45
N PHE A 164 3.06 -8.17 -8.19
CA PHE A 164 2.79 -6.74 -8.34
C PHE A 164 2.19 -6.15 -7.05
N GLN A 165 2.80 -5.06 -6.58
CA GLN A 165 2.32 -4.31 -5.42
C GLN A 165 2.83 -2.86 -5.50
N GLN A 166 2.46 -1.98 -4.56
CA GLN A 166 3.11 -0.68 -4.45
C GLN A 166 4.61 -0.85 -4.23
N MET A 167 5.43 0.01 -4.86
CA MET A 167 6.90 -0.05 -4.73
C MET A 167 7.34 -0.06 -3.27
N SER A 168 6.72 0.76 -2.44
CA SER A 168 7.00 0.85 -1.00
C SER A 168 6.71 -0.42 -0.20
N GLU A 169 5.87 -1.30 -0.73
CA GLU A 169 5.58 -2.61 -0.14
C GLU A 169 6.53 -3.71 -0.61
N LEU A 170 7.15 -3.53 -1.80
CA LEU A 170 8.14 -4.47 -2.36
C LEU A 170 9.55 -4.18 -1.83
N ILE A 171 9.96 -2.91 -1.75
CA ILE A 171 11.31 -2.49 -1.34
C ILE A 171 11.78 -3.16 -0.02
N PRO A 172 10.95 -3.27 1.04
CA PRO A 172 11.40 -3.87 2.31
C PRO A 172 11.46 -5.40 2.31
N ILE A 173 11.19 -6.07 1.19
CA ILE A 173 11.12 -7.53 1.16
C ILE A 173 12.45 -8.11 0.68
N GLU A 174 13.06 -8.93 1.53
CA GLU A 174 14.24 -9.72 1.19
C GLU A 174 13.85 -10.93 0.30
N GLY A 175 14.79 -11.41 -0.50
CA GLY A 175 14.58 -12.58 -1.36
C GLY A 175 13.81 -12.30 -2.65
N ILE A 176 13.65 -11.01 -3.03
CA ILE A 176 13.09 -10.61 -4.32
C ILE A 176 14.04 -9.66 -5.06
N SER A 177 13.90 -9.64 -6.38
CA SER A 177 14.47 -8.61 -7.26
C SER A 177 13.34 -7.76 -7.83
N ILE A 178 13.42 -6.43 -7.63
CA ILE A 178 12.46 -5.50 -8.21
C ILE A 178 12.76 -5.34 -9.70
N VAL A 179 11.78 -5.66 -10.54
CA VAL A 179 11.86 -5.55 -12.00
C VAL A 179 11.75 -4.08 -12.43
N GLY A 180 10.85 -3.35 -11.81
CA GLY A 180 10.61 -1.94 -12.09
C GLY A 180 9.13 -1.55 -11.96
N PRO A 181 8.79 -0.28 -12.25
CA PRO A 181 7.40 0.18 -12.29
C PRO A 181 6.67 -0.35 -13.54
N LEU A 182 5.35 -0.24 -13.54
CA LEU A 182 4.55 -0.46 -14.74
C LEU A 182 4.96 0.50 -15.86
N PRO A 183 4.76 0.13 -17.15
CA PRO A 183 5.07 1.00 -18.28
C PRO A 183 4.26 2.31 -18.22
N PRO A 184 4.74 3.40 -18.85
CA PRO A 184 4.14 4.74 -18.73
C PRO A 184 2.63 4.79 -19.01
N GLU A 185 2.15 3.97 -19.95
CA GLU A 185 0.74 3.90 -20.34
C GLU A 185 -0.16 3.36 -19.21
N PHE A 186 0.41 2.63 -18.26
CA PHE A 186 -0.24 2.07 -17.07
C PHE A 186 0.34 2.62 -15.76
N ALA A 187 1.21 3.61 -15.83
CA ALA A 187 1.86 4.23 -14.67
C ALA A 187 0.89 5.16 -13.92
N ARG A 188 -0.12 4.56 -13.30
CA ARG A 188 -1.03 5.30 -12.43
C ARG A 188 -0.34 5.64 -11.10
N THR A 189 -0.45 6.90 -10.70
CA THR A 189 -0.05 7.36 -9.37
C THR A 189 -1.20 7.15 -8.39
N PHE A 190 -0.87 6.61 -7.22
CA PHE A 190 -1.80 6.41 -6.11
C PHE A 190 -1.44 7.37 -5.00
N VAL A 191 -2.38 8.22 -4.60
CA VAL A 191 -2.21 9.12 -3.47
C VAL A 191 -2.53 8.39 -2.17
N PHE A 192 -1.61 8.47 -1.22
CA PHE A 192 -1.78 8.00 0.14
C PHE A 192 -1.63 9.17 1.11
N GLY A 193 -2.39 9.12 2.17
CA GLY A 193 -2.42 10.19 3.15
C GLY A 193 -3.03 9.74 4.46
N ALA A 194 -3.48 10.70 5.23
CA ALA A 194 -4.05 10.47 6.54
C ALA A 194 -5.38 11.20 6.74
N ALA A 195 -6.19 10.69 7.65
CA ALA A 195 -7.36 11.36 8.18
C ALA A 195 -7.51 11.07 9.68
N LEU A 196 -8.08 12.02 10.43
CA LEU A 196 -8.43 11.82 11.84
C LEU A 196 -9.68 10.94 11.95
N GLY A 197 -9.68 10.05 12.93
CA GLY A 197 -10.88 9.30 13.31
C GLY A 197 -11.93 10.19 13.94
N SER A 198 -13.22 9.93 13.65
CA SER A 198 -14.33 10.66 14.30
C SER A 198 -14.36 10.46 15.81
N GLU A 199 -13.90 9.29 16.29
CA GLU A 199 -13.82 8.92 17.71
C GLU A 199 -12.40 9.08 18.30
N ALA A 200 -11.54 9.90 17.66
CA ALA A 200 -10.16 10.10 18.11
C ALA A 200 -10.10 10.59 19.55
N GLN A 201 -9.45 9.81 20.42
CA GLN A 201 -9.33 10.11 21.86
C GLN A 201 -8.14 11.03 22.16
N THR A 202 -7.12 11.03 21.27
CA THR A 202 -5.86 11.76 21.45
C THR A 202 -5.62 12.75 20.31
N ARG A 203 -6.65 13.54 19.93
CA ARG A 203 -6.58 14.50 18.81
C ARG A 203 -5.35 15.40 18.81
N PRO A 204 -4.92 16.05 19.92
CA PRO A 204 -3.70 16.87 19.91
C PRO A 204 -2.43 16.07 19.58
N ALA A 205 -2.33 14.80 20.04
CA ALA A 205 -1.21 13.93 19.70
C ALA A 205 -1.26 13.50 18.22
N ALA A 206 -2.47 13.26 17.69
CA ALA A 206 -2.66 12.95 16.28
C ALA A 206 -2.22 14.10 15.36
N GLU A 207 -2.60 15.35 15.69
CA GLU A 207 -2.20 16.55 14.95
C GLU A 207 -0.68 16.80 15.04
N ALA A 208 -0.08 16.55 16.22
CA ALA A 208 1.38 16.64 16.39
C ALA A 208 2.10 15.59 15.55
N PHE A 209 1.59 14.36 15.50
CA PHE A 209 2.16 13.30 14.67
C PHE A 209 2.05 13.60 13.17
N LEU A 210 0.91 14.12 12.72
CA LEU A 210 0.75 14.59 11.33
C LEU A 210 1.73 15.72 10.98
N SER A 211 1.95 16.64 11.92
CA SER A 211 2.95 17.72 11.74
C SER A 211 4.37 17.16 11.62
N PHE A 212 4.71 16.16 12.44
CA PHE A 212 6.00 15.45 12.36
C PHE A 212 6.19 14.77 11.00
N LEU A 213 5.16 14.08 10.48
CA LEU A 213 5.24 13.40 9.18
C LEU A 213 5.36 14.34 7.97
N ARG A 214 5.17 15.66 8.16
CA ARG A 214 5.36 16.69 7.13
C ARG A 214 6.70 17.40 7.21
N THR A 215 7.59 16.97 8.07
CA THR A 215 8.96 17.50 8.15
C THR A 215 9.80 17.03 6.96
N ALA A 216 10.90 17.75 6.68
CA ALA A 216 11.85 17.34 5.64
C ALA A 216 12.45 15.96 5.94
N GLU A 217 12.73 15.66 7.21
CA GLU A 217 13.24 14.37 7.64
C GLU A 217 12.26 13.22 7.31
N ALA A 218 10.99 13.42 7.57
CA ALA A 218 9.97 12.42 7.23
C ALA A 218 9.80 12.27 5.71
N ALA A 219 9.89 13.38 4.95
CA ALA A 219 9.86 13.34 3.49
C ALA A 219 11.02 12.53 2.92
N ASP A 220 12.24 12.72 3.44
CA ASP A 220 13.42 11.95 3.04
C ASP A 220 13.25 10.46 3.36
N GLU A 221 12.63 10.13 4.50
CA GLU A 221 12.34 8.74 4.86
C GLU A 221 11.30 8.13 3.90
N PHE A 222 10.19 8.82 3.61
CA PHE A 222 9.22 8.35 2.62
C PHE A 222 9.86 8.08 1.26
N ALA A 223 10.74 9.00 0.80
CA ALA A 223 11.44 8.84 -0.49
C ALA A 223 12.34 7.60 -0.53
N ARG A 224 13.02 7.24 0.57
CA ARG A 224 13.83 6.01 0.68
C ARG A 224 13.02 4.75 0.45
N TRP A 225 11.75 4.78 0.76
CA TRP A 225 10.82 3.66 0.56
C TRP A 225 10.06 3.74 -0.76
N GLY A 226 10.50 4.58 -1.70
CA GLY A 226 9.90 4.68 -3.04
C GLY A 226 8.53 5.37 -3.07
N LEU A 227 8.29 6.25 -2.11
CA LEU A 227 7.15 7.14 -2.07
C LEU A 227 7.59 8.55 -2.42
N ASP A 228 6.82 9.25 -3.26
CA ASP A 228 7.06 10.64 -3.66
C ASP A 228 6.30 11.58 -2.69
N PRO A 229 6.98 12.35 -1.79
CA PRO A 229 6.30 13.23 -0.84
C PRO A 229 5.53 14.36 -1.53
N ILE A 230 4.29 14.60 -1.11
CA ILE A 230 3.45 15.72 -1.55
C ILE A 230 3.76 16.94 -0.66
N ARG A 231 4.08 18.07 -1.29
CA ARG A 231 4.45 19.33 -0.62
C ARG A 231 3.30 20.33 -0.60
#